data_ceafab045fbc875c0c5a342d1f5fb72b
#
_entry.id   ceafab045fbc875c0c5a342d1f5fb72b
#
_cell.length_a   1.000
_cell.length_b   1.000
_cell.length_c   1.000
_cell.angle_alpha   90.00
_cell.angle_beta   90.00
_cell.angle_gamma   90.00
#
_symmetry.space_group_name_H-M   'P 1'
#
loop_
_entity.id
_entity.type
_entity.pdbx_description
1 polymer ?
#
loop_
_entity_poly.entity_id
_entity_poly.type
_entity_poly.pdbx_seq_one_letter_code
_entity_poly.pdbx_strand_id
1 'polypeptide(L)'
;MRLNSMLATVLIFLCSLVISSCSNDELAPISLKNRETANIKLNYPNNQTYSFPLQGGDGNYEISCDKPEIIETKMISSCDISIKALALGEAIITVRDQSGNTLDIHVIVDYYTDNYIVSKQDILLTGDLKDSEKQAIKEKALATIPVKIGGGYKFIYTDAEIARGKVLVYQEKFGDKAIEGSFERKSNEIPMR
;
A
#
# COMPACT_ATOMS: atom_id res chain seq x y z
N MET A 1 -52.92 53.08 -24.40
CA MET A 1 -51.47 52.84 -24.73
C MET A 1 -50.55 52.52 -23.53
N ARG A 2 -51.07 52.19 -22.34
CA ARG A 2 -50.21 51.88 -21.18
C ARG A 2 -50.17 50.39 -20.80
N LEU A 3 -51.06 49.58 -21.31
CA LEU A 3 -51.12 48.15 -20.98
C LEU A 3 -50.09 47.32 -21.75
N ASN A 4 -49.83 47.69 -23.00
CA ASN A 4 -48.86 46.96 -23.84
C ASN A 4 -47.36 47.14 -23.39
N SER A 5 -47.04 48.30 -22.76
CA SER A 5 -45.71 48.60 -22.25
C SER A 5 -45.42 47.78 -21.00
N MET A 6 -46.40 47.53 -20.15
CA MET A 6 -46.27 46.77 -18.94
C MET A 6 -46.08 45.25 -19.23
N LEU A 7 -46.80 44.74 -20.25
CA LEU A 7 -46.70 43.36 -20.70
C LEU A 7 -45.30 43.06 -21.31
N ALA A 8 -44.80 44.03 -22.11
CA ALA A 8 -43.45 43.88 -22.69
C ALA A 8 -42.35 43.88 -21.64
N THR A 9 -42.45 44.66 -20.57
CA THR A 9 -41.46 44.72 -19.48
C THR A 9 -41.51 43.47 -18.63
N VAL A 10 -42.65 42.88 -18.37
CA VAL A 10 -42.79 41.61 -17.64
C VAL A 10 -42.25 40.44 -18.47
N LEU A 11 -42.46 40.44 -19.79
CA LEU A 11 -41.94 39.38 -20.66
C LEU A 11 -40.40 39.42 -20.76
N ILE A 12 -39.80 40.61 -20.80
CA ILE A 12 -38.31 40.76 -20.81
C ILE A 12 -37.72 40.33 -19.46
N PHE A 13 -38.42 40.59 -18.35
CA PHE A 13 -37.95 40.15 -17.03
C PHE A 13 -38.11 38.64 -16.81
N LEU A 14 -39.10 37.98 -17.41
CA LEU A 14 -39.25 36.53 -17.40
C LEU A 14 -38.20 35.85 -18.29
N CYS A 15 -37.81 36.42 -19.44
CA CYS A 15 -36.76 35.88 -20.28
C CYS A 15 -35.35 36.00 -19.65
N SER A 16 -35.10 37.00 -18.79
CA SER A 16 -33.82 37.14 -18.10
C SER A 16 -33.59 36.16 -16.94
N LEU A 17 -34.65 35.49 -16.47
CA LEU A 17 -34.57 34.48 -15.39
C LEU A 17 -34.26 33.05 -15.91
N VAL A 18 -34.28 32.83 -17.23
CA VAL A 18 -34.06 31.48 -17.79
C VAL A 18 -32.62 31.25 -18.25
N ILE A 19 -31.75 32.25 -18.20
CA ILE A 19 -30.34 32.14 -18.66
C ILE A 19 -29.35 31.99 -17.52
N SER A 20 -29.80 31.73 -16.29
CA SER A 20 -28.91 31.52 -15.12
C SER A 20 -28.91 30.10 -14.59
N SER A 21 -29.12 29.10 -15.41
CA SER A 21 -28.96 27.69 -15.00
C SER A 21 -28.16 26.90 -16.02
N CYS A 22 -27.02 27.43 -16.44
CA CYS A 22 -25.89 26.59 -16.70
C CYS A 22 -25.10 26.55 -15.38
N SER A 23 -25.50 25.73 -14.42
CA SER A 23 -24.56 25.14 -13.51
C SER A 23 -23.63 24.33 -14.41
N ASN A 24 -22.44 24.83 -14.64
CA ASN A 24 -21.31 23.94 -14.96
C ASN A 24 -21.26 23.03 -13.74
N ASP A 25 -21.97 21.92 -13.75
CA ASP A 25 -21.70 20.80 -12.83
C ASP A 25 -20.32 20.29 -13.24
N GLU A 26 -19.31 20.97 -12.69
CA GLU A 26 -17.92 20.56 -12.85
C GLU A 26 -17.82 19.18 -12.23
N LEU A 27 -17.59 18.17 -13.06
CA LEU A 27 -17.48 16.78 -12.60
C LEU A 27 -16.38 16.70 -11.55
N ALA A 28 -16.64 16.02 -10.45
CA ALA A 28 -15.61 15.77 -9.44
C ALA A 28 -14.40 15.08 -10.09
N PRO A 29 -13.17 15.44 -9.76
CA PRO A 29 -11.99 14.80 -10.34
C PRO A 29 -11.98 13.30 -10.08
N ILE A 30 -11.41 12.53 -11.02
CA ILE A 30 -11.26 11.09 -10.86
C ILE A 30 -10.31 10.84 -9.67
N SER A 31 -10.67 9.91 -8.80
CA SER A 31 -9.86 9.53 -7.64
C SER A 31 -10.07 8.06 -7.27
N LEU A 32 -9.16 7.50 -6.48
CA LEU A 32 -9.36 6.21 -5.84
C LEU A 32 -10.30 6.39 -4.65
N LYS A 33 -11.37 5.58 -4.60
CA LYS A 33 -12.33 5.63 -3.49
C LYS A 33 -11.64 5.22 -2.18
N ASN A 34 -11.90 5.98 -1.11
CA ASN A 34 -11.34 5.76 0.24
C ASN A 34 -9.82 5.88 0.32
N ARG A 35 -9.18 6.63 -0.59
CA ARG A 35 -7.75 6.94 -0.55
C ARG A 35 -7.52 8.43 -0.77
N GLU A 36 -6.60 8.99 0.00
CA GLU A 36 -6.19 10.40 -0.12
C GLU A 36 -5.20 10.62 -1.27
N THR A 37 -4.49 9.57 -1.66
CA THR A 37 -3.46 9.63 -2.72
C THR A 37 -3.65 8.52 -3.75
N ALA A 38 -3.19 8.77 -4.97
CA ALA A 38 -3.13 7.79 -6.04
C ALA A 38 -1.82 6.96 -6.03
N ASN A 39 -1.16 6.83 -4.88
CA ASN A 39 0.03 6.00 -4.73
C ASN A 39 -0.34 4.62 -4.17
N ILE A 40 0.08 3.57 -4.86
CA ILE A 40 -0.17 2.17 -4.47
C ILE A 40 1.19 1.48 -4.28
N LYS A 41 1.34 0.81 -3.14
CA LYS A 41 2.48 -0.08 -2.92
C LYS A 41 2.00 -1.52 -2.94
N LEU A 42 2.61 -2.35 -3.79
CA LEU A 42 2.36 -3.78 -3.91
C LEU A 42 3.60 -4.56 -3.49
N ASN A 43 3.40 -5.78 -3.03
CA ASN A 43 4.48 -6.68 -2.65
C ASN A 43 4.71 -7.73 -3.76
N TYR A 44 5.99 -8.03 -4.00
CA TYR A 44 6.46 -9.06 -4.92
C TYR A 44 7.47 -9.98 -4.21
N PRO A 45 7.53 -11.25 -4.55
CA PRO A 45 6.56 -12.01 -5.35
C PRO A 45 5.26 -12.25 -4.59
N ASN A 46 4.13 -12.04 -5.25
CA ASN A 46 2.82 -12.25 -4.66
C ASN A 46 1.82 -12.55 -5.78
N ASN A 47 1.09 -13.65 -5.66
CA ASN A 47 0.07 -14.04 -6.64
C ASN A 47 -1.28 -13.35 -6.42
N GLN A 48 -1.38 -12.43 -5.44
CA GLN A 48 -2.63 -11.73 -5.14
C GLN A 48 -2.93 -10.64 -6.18
N THR A 49 -4.22 -10.52 -6.49
CA THR A 49 -4.77 -9.43 -7.28
C THR A 49 -5.53 -8.50 -6.34
N TYR A 50 -5.27 -7.22 -6.43
CA TYR A 50 -5.89 -6.19 -5.60
C TYR A 50 -6.91 -5.41 -6.41
N SER A 51 -8.07 -5.09 -5.81
CA SER A 51 -9.10 -4.26 -6.43
C SER A 51 -9.09 -2.86 -5.82
N PHE A 52 -9.22 -1.85 -6.69
CA PHE A 52 -9.25 -0.44 -6.31
C PHE A 52 -10.43 0.24 -7.00
N PRO A 53 -11.48 0.60 -6.23
CA PRO A 53 -12.62 1.33 -6.76
C PRO A 53 -12.25 2.77 -7.16
N LEU A 54 -12.76 3.20 -8.31
CA LEU A 54 -12.68 4.57 -8.82
C LEU A 54 -13.94 5.36 -8.45
N GLN A 55 -13.81 6.66 -8.38
CA GLN A 55 -14.94 7.60 -8.21
C GLN A 55 -14.64 8.94 -8.90
N GLY A 56 -15.67 9.73 -9.15
CA GLY A 56 -15.56 11.02 -9.84
C GLY A 56 -15.56 10.86 -11.36
N GLY A 57 -15.27 11.93 -12.10
CA GLY A 57 -15.39 11.96 -13.54
C GLY A 57 -16.82 11.66 -14.02
N ASP A 58 -16.97 11.18 -15.25
CA ASP A 58 -18.26 10.79 -15.84
C ASP A 58 -18.63 9.32 -15.59
N GLY A 59 -17.77 8.56 -14.91
CA GLY A 59 -18.00 7.15 -14.56
C GLY A 59 -17.72 6.14 -15.67
N ASN A 60 -17.27 6.58 -16.85
CA ASN A 60 -16.90 5.73 -17.97
C ASN A 60 -15.38 5.75 -18.14
N TYR A 61 -14.69 4.81 -17.51
CA TYR A 61 -13.23 4.83 -17.44
C TYR A 61 -12.58 3.88 -18.44
N GLU A 62 -11.48 4.38 -19.02
CA GLU A 62 -10.49 3.59 -19.74
C GLU A 62 -9.15 3.66 -19.00
N ILE A 63 -8.38 2.57 -19.04
CA ILE A 63 -7.09 2.49 -18.37
C ILE A 63 -5.99 2.14 -19.36
N SER A 64 -4.81 2.70 -19.14
CA SER A 64 -3.57 2.31 -19.79
C SER A 64 -2.46 2.18 -18.74
N CYS A 65 -1.45 1.35 -19.05
CA CYS A 65 -0.29 1.15 -18.18
C CYS A 65 0.97 1.37 -19.00
N ASP A 66 1.91 2.14 -18.46
CA ASP A 66 3.19 2.46 -19.13
C ASP A 66 4.18 1.27 -19.11
N LYS A 67 4.07 0.37 -18.10
CA LYS A 67 4.96 -0.78 -17.92
C LYS A 67 4.18 -2.07 -17.60
N PRO A 68 3.56 -2.69 -18.60
CA PRO A 68 2.76 -3.90 -18.41
C PRO A 68 3.59 -5.14 -18.00
N GLU A 69 4.92 -5.07 -18.11
CA GLU A 69 5.84 -6.09 -17.60
C GLU A 69 6.02 -6.05 -16.07
N ILE A 70 5.74 -4.91 -15.43
CA ILE A 70 5.83 -4.74 -13.96
C ILE A 70 4.51 -5.07 -13.28
N ILE A 71 3.39 -4.66 -13.88
CA ILE A 71 2.05 -4.88 -13.34
C ILE A 71 1.07 -5.31 -14.43
N GLU A 72 0.21 -6.25 -14.11
CA GLU A 72 -1.02 -6.51 -14.87
C GLU A 72 -2.15 -5.66 -14.31
N THR A 73 -2.86 -4.93 -15.17
CA THR A 73 -4.03 -4.13 -14.78
C THR A 73 -5.18 -4.32 -15.76
N LYS A 74 -6.40 -4.33 -15.25
CA LYS A 74 -7.62 -4.42 -16.06
C LYS A 74 -8.83 -3.83 -15.31
N MET A 75 -9.82 -3.35 -16.06
CA MET A 75 -11.14 -3.06 -15.50
C MET A 75 -11.85 -4.39 -15.17
N ILE A 76 -12.36 -4.51 -13.95
CA ILE A 76 -13.15 -5.68 -13.50
C ILE A 76 -14.64 -5.34 -13.36
N SER A 77 -14.97 -4.06 -13.31
CA SER A 77 -16.31 -3.49 -13.43
C SER A 77 -16.23 -2.11 -14.08
N SER A 78 -17.34 -1.40 -14.22
CA SER A 78 -17.35 -0.03 -14.74
C SER A 78 -16.53 0.96 -13.90
N CYS A 79 -16.32 0.66 -12.62
CA CYS A 79 -15.63 1.57 -11.68
C CYS A 79 -14.57 0.88 -10.81
N ASP A 80 -14.19 -0.36 -11.10
CA ASP A 80 -13.15 -1.07 -10.34
C ASP A 80 -12.01 -1.50 -11.25
N ILE A 81 -10.79 -1.14 -10.86
CA ILE A 81 -9.56 -1.65 -11.48
C ILE A 81 -8.96 -2.77 -10.63
N SER A 82 -8.44 -3.80 -11.28
CA SER A 82 -7.60 -4.80 -10.64
C SER A 82 -6.14 -4.58 -11.00
N ILE A 83 -5.25 -4.78 -10.04
CA ILE A 83 -3.80 -4.66 -10.21
C ILE A 83 -3.13 -5.89 -9.60
N LYS A 84 -2.21 -6.50 -10.36
CA LYS A 84 -1.37 -7.61 -9.93
C LYS A 84 0.09 -7.29 -10.19
N ALA A 85 0.96 -7.50 -9.21
CA ALA A 85 2.40 -7.35 -9.37
C ALA A 85 2.96 -8.53 -10.19
N LEU A 86 3.78 -8.23 -11.21
CA LEU A 86 4.46 -9.20 -12.06
C LEU A 86 5.97 -9.18 -11.86
N ALA A 87 6.54 -8.01 -11.59
CA ALA A 87 7.97 -7.82 -11.36
C ALA A 87 8.22 -6.65 -10.41
N LEU A 88 9.44 -6.55 -9.86
CA LEU A 88 9.86 -5.38 -9.08
C LEU A 88 9.99 -4.15 -9.98
N GLY A 89 9.65 -2.99 -9.45
CA GLY A 89 9.81 -1.71 -10.15
C GLY A 89 8.67 -0.73 -9.89
N GLU A 90 8.55 0.25 -10.76
CA GLU A 90 7.52 1.28 -10.69
C GLU A 90 6.78 1.36 -12.02
N ALA A 91 5.48 1.54 -11.97
CA ALA A 91 4.63 1.71 -13.14
C ALA A 91 3.58 2.79 -12.88
N ILE A 92 3.05 3.39 -13.96
CA ILE A 92 1.96 4.37 -13.91
C ILE A 92 0.76 3.79 -14.65
N ILE A 93 -0.39 3.80 -13.98
CA ILE A 93 -1.68 3.52 -14.61
C ILE A 93 -2.36 4.87 -14.84
N THR A 94 -2.63 5.21 -16.08
CA THR A 94 -3.43 6.37 -16.43
C THR A 94 -4.89 5.94 -16.62
N VAL A 95 -5.77 6.48 -15.79
CA VAL A 95 -7.23 6.36 -15.91
C VAL A 95 -7.73 7.59 -16.65
N ARG A 96 -8.56 7.42 -17.66
CA ARG A 96 -9.21 8.51 -18.41
C ARG A 96 -10.71 8.25 -18.48
N ASP A 97 -11.52 9.30 -18.34
CA ASP A 97 -12.95 9.24 -18.64
C ASP A 97 -13.26 9.79 -20.05
N GLN A 98 -14.52 9.64 -20.49
CA GLN A 98 -14.95 10.13 -21.80
C GLN A 98 -14.99 11.66 -21.87
N SER A 99 -15.13 12.34 -20.74
CA SER A 99 -15.10 13.80 -20.63
C SER A 99 -13.67 14.37 -20.70
N GLY A 100 -12.64 13.53 -20.71
CA GLY A 100 -11.24 13.90 -20.86
C GLY A 100 -10.50 14.15 -19.54
N ASN A 101 -11.16 13.93 -18.38
CA ASN A 101 -10.46 13.95 -17.09
C ASN A 101 -9.51 12.76 -16.99
N THR A 102 -8.40 12.95 -16.28
CA THR A 102 -7.37 11.91 -16.09
C THR A 102 -6.95 11.79 -14.64
N LEU A 103 -6.53 10.58 -14.25
CA LEU A 103 -5.88 10.27 -12.98
C LEU A 103 -4.68 9.38 -13.25
N ASP A 104 -3.49 9.78 -12.81
CA ASP A 104 -2.31 8.94 -12.82
C ASP A 104 -2.15 8.25 -11.45
N ILE A 105 -2.11 6.92 -11.48
CA ILE A 105 -1.93 6.07 -10.30
C ILE A 105 -0.49 5.54 -10.32
N HIS A 106 0.32 5.97 -9.37
CA HIS A 106 1.70 5.52 -9.20
C HIS A 106 1.73 4.21 -8.43
N VAL A 107 2.24 3.16 -9.06
CA VAL A 107 2.37 1.83 -8.46
C VAL A 107 3.83 1.50 -8.24
N ILE A 108 4.20 1.25 -6.98
CA ILE A 108 5.53 0.78 -6.60
C ILE A 108 5.42 -0.69 -6.22
N VAL A 109 6.19 -1.54 -6.89
CA VAL A 109 6.28 -2.97 -6.59
C VAL A 109 7.63 -3.27 -5.96
N ASP A 110 7.60 -3.69 -4.69
CA ASP A 110 8.79 -3.96 -3.88
C ASP A 110 8.69 -5.35 -3.24
N TYR A 111 9.78 -5.87 -2.70
CA TYR A 111 9.75 -7.13 -1.95
C TYR A 111 8.85 -7.03 -0.71
N TYR A 112 8.12 -8.11 -0.43
CA TYR A 112 7.50 -8.26 0.88
C TYR A 112 8.58 -8.36 1.96
N THR A 113 8.40 -7.62 3.04
CA THR A 113 9.37 -7.60 4.15
C THR A 113 8.70 -7.64 5.50
N ASP A 114 9.30 -8.42 6.42
CA ASP A 114 8.95 -8.39 7.85
C ASP A 114 10.11 -7.82 8.66
N ASN A 115 9.78 -6.95 9.61
CA ASN A 115 10.75 -6.30 10.50
C ASN A 115 10.48 -6.73 11.95
N TYR A 116 11.51 -7.22 12.63
CA TYR A 116 11.46 -7.62 14.02
C TYR A 116 12.54 -6.86 14.80
N ILE A 117 12.10 -6.07 15.78
CA ILE A 117 13.00 -5.31 16.66
C ILE A 117 13.01 -5.98 18.02
N VAL A 118 14.19 -6.23 18.56
CA VAL A 118 14.36 -6.79 19.90
C VAL A 118 14.04 -5.72 20.93
N SER A 119 12.90 -5.83 21.59
CA SER A 119 12.45 -4.88 22.63
C SER A 119 12.83 -5.31 24.03
N LYS A 120 13.05 -6.61 24.25
CA LYS A 120 13.39 -7.18 25.55
C LYS A 120 14.22 -8.45 25.36
N GLN A 121 15.15 -8.67 26.28
CA GLN A 121 15.90 -9.93 26.42
C GLN A 121 15.81 -10.39 27.87
N ASP A 122 15.61 -11.68 28.06
CA ASP A 122 15.65 -12.31 29.39
C ASP A 122 16.21 -13.73 29.27
N ILE A 123 16.80 -14.20 30.36
CA ILE A 123 17.36 -15.56 30.48
C ILE A 123 16.64 -16.25 31.63
N LEU A 124 15.96 -17.33 31.33
CA LEU A 124 15.37 -18.20 32.33
C LEU A 124 16.43 -19.22 32.77
N LEU A 125 16.76 -19.21 34.07
CA LEU A 125 17.64 -20.21 34.70
C LEU A 125 16.78 -21.13 35.58
N THR A 126 16.96 -22.42 35.40
CA THR A 126 16.32 -23.47 36.22
C THR A 126 17.39 -24.20 37.05
N GLY A 127 17.01 -24.70 38.22
CA GLY A 127 17.87 -25.41 39.12
C GLY A 127 18.18 -24.67 40.42
N ASP A 128 18.81 -25.37 41.38
CA ASP A 128 19.09 -24.89 42.73
C ASP A 128 20.42 -24.11 42.79
N LEU A 129 20.37 -22.89 42.24
CA LEU A 129 21.47 -21.93 42.26
C LEU A 129 21.16 -20.81 43.24
N LYS A 130 22.19 -20.26 43.90
CA LYS A 130 22.03 -19.01 44.67
C LYS A 130 21.71 -17.85 43.76
N ASP A 131 20.99 -16.85 44.26
CA ASP A 131 20.56 -15.70 43.48
C ASP A 131 21.73 -14.91 42.89
N SER A 132 22.85 -14.78 43.62
CA SER A 132 24.07 -14.17 43.13
C SER A 132 24.71 -14.93 41.93
N GLU A 133 24.67 -16.26 41.95
CA GLU A 133 25.15 -17.10 40.87
C GLU A 133 24.24 -17.00 39.65
N LYS A 134 22.91 -17.02 39.86
CA LYS A 134 21.92 -16.81 38.79
C LYS A 134 22.14 -15.47 38.10
N GLN A 135 22.35 -14.42 38.88
CA GLN A 135 22.57 -13.08 38.33
C GLN A 135 23.85 -13.02 37.47
N ALA A 136 24.97 -13.54 37.97
CA ALA A 136 26.24 -13.57 37.25
C ALA A 136 26.13 -14.36 35.93
N ILE A 137 25.42 -15.51 35.95
CA ILE A 137 25.19 -16.32 34.77
C ILE A 137 24.31 -15.56 33.75
N LYS A 138 23.22 -14.89 34.19
CA LYS A 138 22.37 -14.08 33.33
C LYS A 138 23.14 -12.96 32.64
N GLU A 139 23.92 -12.19 33.40
CA GLU A 139 24.73 -11.10 32.85
C GLU A 139 25.69 -11.57 31.79
N LYS A 140 26.44 -12.67 32.10
CA LYS A 140 27.37 -13.28 31.15
C LYS A 140 26.63 -13.78 29.89
N ALA A 141 25.51 -14.45 30.03
CA ALA A 141 24.73 -14.98 28.92
C ALA A 141 24.14 -13.84 28.05
N LEU A 142 23.57 -12.78 28.65
CA LEU A 142 23.06 -11.62 27.93
C LEU A 142 24.18 -10.89 27.14
N ALA A 143 25.40 -10.83 27.69
CA ALA A 143 26.53 -10.23 27.00
C ALA A 143 26.92 -10.99 25.73
N THR A 144 26.66 -12.32 25.65
CA THR A 144 27.01 -13.15 24.49
C THR A 144 25.94 -13.16 23.40
N ILE A 145 24.72 -12.63 23.67
CA ILE A 145 23.66 -12.55 22.66
C ILE A 145 24.08 -11.54 21.58
N PRO A 146 24.15 -11.97 20.29
CA PRO A 146 24.72 -11.14 19.24
C PRO A 146 23.84 -9.95 18.84
N VAL A 147 22.51 -10.07 18.99
CA VAL A 147 21.56 -8.98 18.69
C VAL A 147 21.08 -8.37 19.99
N LYS A 148 21.37 -7.09 20.22
CA LYS A 148 21.04 -6.34 21.45
C LYS A 148 19.60 -5.78 21.39
N ILE A 149 19.11 -5.29 22.51
CA ILE A 149 17.87 -4.50 22.57
C ILE A 149 18.03 -3.28 21.67
N GLY A 150 17.05 -3.04 20.77
CA GLY A 150 17.10 -2.03 19.71
C GLY A 150 17.66 -2.52 18.39
N GLY A 151 18.42 -3.61 18.38
CA GLY A 151 18.76 -4.37 17.17
C GLY A 151 17.58 -5.19 16.66
N GLY A 152 17.82 -6.06 15.66
CA GLY A 152 16.71 -6.86 15.13
C GLY A 152 16.99 -7.52 13.79
N TYR A 153 15.93 -7.92 13.13
CA TYR A 153 15.96 -8.69 11.89
C TYR A 153 15.01 -8.08 10.86
N LYS A 154 15.46 -7.96 9.60
CA LYS A 154 14.60 -7.67 8.46
C LYS A 154 14.65 -8.87 7.52
N PHE A 155 13.50 -9.52 7.35
CA PHE A 155 13.32 -10.60 6.38
C PHE A 155 12.81 -10.00 5.07
N ILE A 156 13.47 -10.35 3.96
CA ILE A 156 13.12 -9.92 2.60
C ILE A 156 12.78 -11.19 1.84
N TYR A 157 11.51 -11.38 1.51
CA TYR A 157 11.01 -12.60 0.88
C TYR A 157 11.20 -12.53 -0.63
N THR A 158 11.81 -13.57 -1.21
CA THR A 158 12.15 -13.61 -2.65
C THR A 158 11.37 -14.66 -3.43
N ASP A 159 10.46 -15.40 -2.77
CA ASP A 159 9.56 -16.34 -3.40
C ASP A 159 8.08 -16.10 -3.03
N ALA A 160 7.18 -16.59 -3.88
CA ALA A 160 5.73 -16.38 -3.74
C ALA A 160 5.11 -17.14 -2.55
N GLU A 161 5.78 -18.15 -2.03
CA GLU A 161 5.33 -18.94 -0.87
C GLU A 161 5.73 -18.29 0.45
N ILE A 162 6.49 -17.19 0.41
CA ILE A 162 7.02 -16.49 1.59
C ILE A 162 7.81 -17.46 2.49
N ALA A 163 8.56 -18.35 1.86
CA ALA A 163 9.31 -19.40 2.53
C ALA A 163 10.81 -19.15 2.54
N ARG A 164 11.35 -18.38 1.59
CA ARG A 164 12.79 -18.13 1.41
C ARG A 164 13.09 -16.67 1.13
N GLY A 165 14.33 -16.29 1.41
CA GLY A 165 14.78 -14.96 1.10
C GLY A 165 16.09 -14.57 1.77
N LYS A 166 16.29 -13.25 1.85
CA LYS A 166 17.42 -12.65 2.56
C LYS A 166 16.99 -12.22 3.96
N VAL A 167 17.90 -12.31 4.91
CA VAL A 167 17.77 -11.73 6.23
C VAL A 167 18.87 -10.71 6.48
N LEU A 168 18.50 -9.54 6.93
CA LEU A 168 19.41 -8.52 7.43
C LEU A 168 19.36 -8.53 8.95
N VAL A 169 20.53 -8.74 9.58
CA VAL A 169 20.69 -8.80 11.03
C VAL A 169 21.35 -7.51 11.51
N TYR A 170 20.64 -6.76 12.31
CA TYR A 170 21.10 -5.52 12.93
C TYR A 170 21.46 -5.80 14.37
N GLN A 171 22.76 -5.84 14.69
CA GLN A 171 23.22 -6.29 16.01
C GLN A 171 22.93 -5.28 17.12
N GLU A 172 23.21 -4.00 16.90
CA GLU A 172 23.09 -2.96 17.93
C GLU A 172 21.80 -2.15 17.79
N LYS A 173 21.51 -1.64 16.57
CA LYS A 173 20.36 -0.79 16.29
C LYS A 173 19.77 -1.13 14.94
N PHE A 174 18.44 -1.29 14.90
CA PHE A 174 17.71 -1.57 13.69
C PHE A 174 17.86 -0.42 12.67
N GLY A 175 18.24 -0.76 11.44
CA GLY A 175 18.47 0.20 10.36
C GLY A 175 19.92 0.68 10.21
N ASP A 176 20.82 0.33 11.14
CA ASP A 176 22.25 0.59 11.01
C ASP A 176 22.94 -0.44 10.07
N LYS A 177 24.26 -0.66 10.24
CA LYS A 177 24.99 -1.66 9.46
C LYS A 177 24.45 -3.06 9.74
N ALA A 178 23.95 -3.72 8.71
CA ALA A 178 23.45 -5.09 8.79
C ALA A 178 24.51 -6.13 8.42
N ILE A 179 24.36 -7.32 8.99
CA ILE A 179 24.96 -8.54 8.49
C ILE A 179 23.93 -9.22 7.60
N GLU A 180 24.30 -9.49 6.34
CA GLU A 180 23.42 -10.15 5.38
C GLU A 180 23.56 -11.66 5.46
N GLY A 181 22.41 -12.35 5.41
CA GLY A 181 22.31 -13.81 5.34
C GLY A 181 21.11 -14.21 4.48
N SER A 182 20.87 -15.51 4.40
CA SER A 182 19.67 -16.08 3.77
C SER A 182 18.89 -16.90 4.77
N PHE A 183 17.61 -17.08 4.52
CA PHE A 183 16.75 -17.94 5.32
C PHE A 183 15.86 -18.82 4.43
N GLU A 184 15.48 -19.96 4.99
CA GLU A 184 14.47 -20.84 4.45
C GLU A 184 13.55 -21.28 5.59
N ARG A 185 12.25 -21.05 5.45
CA ARG A 185 11.24 -21.53 6.40
C ARG A 185 10.85 -22.94 6.01
N LYS A 186 11.15 -23.90 6.85
CA LYS A 186 10.64 -25.28 6.70
C LYS A 186 9.27 -25.35 7.38
N SER A 187 8.26 -25.82 6.68
CA SER A 187 7.00 -26.19 7.30
C SER A 187 7.30 -27.39 8.22
N ASN A 188 7.20 -27.17 9.53
CA ASN A 188 7.16 -28.29 10.46
C ASN A 188 5.79 -28.93 10.28
N GLU A 189 5.69 -29.97 9.44
CA GLU A 189 4.65 -30.96 9.60
C GLU A 189 4.87 -31.59 10.98
N ILE A 190 4.10 -31.12 11.97
CA ILE A 190 4.00 -31.82 13.25
C ILE A 190 3.32 -33.13 12.89
N PRO A 191 4.02 -34.29 12.97
CA PRO A 191 3.35 -35.56 12.73
C PRO A 191 2.27 -35.66 13.81
N MET A 192 1.01 -35.64 13.39
CA MET A 192 -0.10 -35.97 14.28
C MET A 192 0.13 -37.41 14.77
N ARG A 193 0.46 -37.55 16.04
CA ARG A 193 0.48 -38.83 16.74
C ARG A 193 -0.91 -39.19 17.24
#